data_3c1585b35d5f0e322e7cdf5302eb9637
#
_entry.id   3c1585b35d5f0e322e7cdf5302eb9637
#
_cell.length_a   1.000
_cell.length_b   1.000
_cell.length_c   1.000
_cell.angle_alpha   90.00
_cell.angle_beta   90.00
_cell.angle_gamma   90.00
#
_symmetry.space_group_name_H-M   'P 1'
#
loop_
_entity.id
_entity.type
_entity.pdbx_description
1 polymer ?
#
loop_
_entity_poly.entity_id
_entity_poly.type
_entity_poly.pdbx_seq_one_letter_code
_entity_poly.pdbx_strand_id
1 'polypeptide(L)'
;MKKLQKEFEQFNTDIKIDAEADALRSKRDKLKKDVEDKFPTECKKLEIEITKSDLRFINQGSYKIGTTIASKSGMDLDYAVIIPLDIDEHDDPRVIKKAIKNSLLIQNIRLPVIKEPCVTVTYHSYGEETMHIDFPIYAEHNSRLYLARGKEYSETYSWERADPEGLNDYFLDKFDGKDQLKRIVRYIKKWKQNKYENSTNSHEVPPSVGLTILACQNYSEFTWGGDDDLSSLYYTMKAIEDKFFVWKDANGNIISASITCDLPVIPYSDVFYKMRDSSSHMITFYNRLSSAVADLREAMNLSDEYEAAKCVRKVLGDEFTLPEKKAAAAVTSNKKEYNFGNKKGTVSTNS
;
A
#
# COMPACT_ATOMS: atom_id res chain seq x y z
N MET A 1 5.40 -25.41 11.97
CA MET A 1 5.18 -24.29 11.05
C MET A 1 4.17 -23.38 11.72
N LYS A 2 4.32 -22.07 11.61
CA LYS A 2 3.34 -21.12 12.15
C LYS A 2 2.05 -21.17 11.31
N LYS A 3 0.90 -20.87 11.96
CA LYS A 3 -0.42 -20.95 11.32
C LYS A 3 -0.49 -20.09 10.04
N LEU A 4 -0.87 -20.68 8.92
CA LEU A 4 -1.02 -20.05 7.60
C LEU A 4 0.25 -19.37 7.03
N GLN A 5 1.44 -19.63 7.59
CA GLN A 5 2.66 -18.96 7.10
C GLN A 5 2.94 -19.29 5.63
N LYS A 6 2.70 -20.53 5.21
CA LYS A 6 2.86 -20.93 3.80
C LYS A 6 1.92 -20.15 2.87
N GLU A 7 0.67 -19.96 3.29
CA GLU A 7 -0.33 -19.21 2.54
C GLU A 7 0.03 -17.72 2.46
N PHE A 8 0.57 -17.14 3.54
CA PHE A 8 1.07 -15.77 3.55
C PHE A 8 2.29 -15.59 2.64
N GLU A 9 3.24 -16.51 2.64
CA GLU A 9 4.42 -16.47 1.75
C GLU A 9 4.01 -16.58 0.28
N GLN A 10 3.10 -17.49 -0.04
CA GLN A 10 2.54 -17.61 -1.38
C GLN A 10 1.81 -16.33 -1.79
N PHE A 11 0.95 -15.82 -0.93
CA PHE A 11 0.22 -14.58 -1.17
C PHE A 11 1.15 -13.39 -1.40
N ASN A 12 2.24 -13.26 -0.59
CA ASN A 12 3.25 -12.23 -0.83
C ASN A 12 3.89 -12.35 -2.21
N THR A 13 4.16 -13.58 -2.67
CA THR A 13 4.72 -13.84 -4.00
C THR A 13 3.75 -13.43 -5.09
N ASP A 14 2.45 -13.73 -4.92
CA ASP A 14 1.41 -13.47 -5.91
C ASP A 14 1.10 -11.97 -6.07
N ILE A 15 1.15 -11.20 -4.97
CA ILE A 15 0.85 -9.76 -5.01
C ILE A 15 2.07 -8.88 -5.31
N LYS A 16 3.29 -9.42 -5.20
CA LYS A 16 4.53 -8.68 -5.40
C LYS A 16 4.82 -8.49 -6.89
N ILE A 17 5.26 -7.31 -7.27
CA ILE A 17 5.63 -7.02 -8.65
C ILE A 17 7.11 -7.35 -8.86
N ASP A 18 7.43 -8.60 -9.21
CA ASP A 18 8.79 -8.98 -9.59
C ASP A 18 8.95 -9.15 -11.13
N ALA A 19 8.03 -9.87 -11.77
CA ALA A 19 8.15 -10.20 -13.20
C ALA A 19 7.99 -9.00 -14.13
N GLU A 20 7.26 -7.97 -13.68
CA GLU A 20 6.93 -6.77 -14.49
C GLU A 20 7.89 -5.60 -14.22
N ALA A 21 8.80 -5.75 -13.25
CA ALA A 21 9.75 -4.70 -12.89
C ALA A 21 10.67 -4.32 -14.08
N ASP A 22 11.04 -5.25 -14.95
CA ASP A 22 11.86 -4.98 -16.13
C ASP A 22 11.11 -4.20 -17.21
N ALA A 23 9.83 -4.48 -17.39
CA ALA A 23 8.97 -3.71 -18.30
C ALA A 23 8.78 -2.27 -17.79
N LEU A 24 8.59 -2.09 -16.47
CA LEU A 24 8.54 -0.78 -15.83
C LEU A 24 9.84 0.00 -16.04
N ARG A 25 10.99 -0.65 -15.79
CA ARG A 25 12.32 -0.03 -15.97
C ARG A 25 12.53 0.41 -17.42
N SER A 26 12.25 -0.46 -18.39
CA SER A 26 12.40 -0.15 -19.80
C SER A 26 11.56 1.05 -20.23
N LYS A 27 10.30 1.12 -19.79
CA LYS A 27 9.43 2.26 -20.07
C LYS A 27 9.90 3.53 -19.37
N ARG A 28 10.29 3.45 -18.10
CA ARG A 28 10.88 4.57 -17.35
C ARG A 28 12.10 5.14 -18.05
N ASP A 29 13.04 4.27 -18.47
CA ASP A 29 14.29 4.70 -19.09
C ASP A 29 14.07 5.37 -20.45
N LYS A 30 13.05 4.91 -21.20
CA LYS A 30 12.61 5.58 -22.42
C LYS A 30 12.04 6.98 -22.13
N LEU A 31 11.19 7.11 -21.09
CA LEU A 31 10.62 8.40 -20.70
C LEU A 31 11.70 9.34 -20.16
N LYS A 32 12.65 8.82 -19.38
CA LYS A 32 13.83 9.57 -18.94
C LYS A 32 14.57 10.17 -20.14
N LYS A 33 14.86 9.35 -21.15
CA LYS A 33 15.53 9.82 -22.37
C LYS A 33 14.72 10.89 -23.09
N ASP A 34 13.39 10.73 -23.18
CA ASP A 34 12.53 11.75 -23.79
C ASP A 34 12.62 13.11 -23.05
N VAL A 35 12.66 13.08 -21.71
CA VAL A 35 12.84 14.29 -20.90
C VAL A 35 14.23 14.87 -21.10
N GLU A 36 15.28 14.06 -21.01
CA GLU A 36 16.67 14.50 -21.21
C GLU A 36 16.90 15.16 -22.59
N ASP A 37 16.27 14.64 -23.63
CA ASP A 37 16.49 15.11 -25.00
C ASP A 37 15.63 16.33 -25.36
N LYS A 38 14.45 16.51 -24.76
CA LYS A 38 13.46 17.52 -25.16
C LYS A 38 13.26 18.64 -24.13
N PHE A 39 13.36 18.33 -22.82
CA PHE A 39 13.07 19.32 -21.79
C PHE A 39 13.97 20.56 -21.84
N PRO A 40 15.29 20.49 -22.15
CA PRO A 40 16.11 21.67 -22.35
C PRO A 40 15.58 22.60 -23.44
N THR A 41 15.00 22.04 -24.51
CA THR A 41 14.40 22.82 -25.61
C THR A 41 13.10 23.49 -25.15
N GLU A 42 12.28 22.82 -24.34
CA GLU A 42 11.08 23.42 -23.76
C GLU A 42 11.43 24.54 -22.76
N CYS A 43 12.49 24.38 -21.97
CA CYS A 43 13.00 25.39 -21.07
C CYS A 43 13.49 26.66 -21.78
N LYS A 44 14.19 26.52 -22.91
CA LYS A 44 14.62 27.66 -23.74
C LYS A 44 13.45 28.52 -24.22
N LYS A 45 12.28 27.94 -24.49
CA LYS A 45 11.07 28.72 -24.87
C LYS A 45 10.53 29.55 -23.71
N LEU A 46 10.96 29.26 -22.48
CA LEU A 46 10.59 29.92 -21.24
C LEU A 46 11.72 30.83 -20.72
N GLU A 47 12.78 31.02 -21.53
CA GLU A 47 13.99 31.78 -21.17
C GLU A 47 14.73 31.18 -19.95
N ILE A 48 14.58 29.87 -19.73
CA ILE A 48 15.25 29.11 -18.66
C ILE A 48 16.41 28.32 -19.26
N GLU A 49 17.62 28.53 -18.76
CA GLU A 49 18.81 27.84 -19.19
C GLU A 49 19.04 26.55 -18.38
N ILE A 50 18.55 25.44 -18.90
CA ILE A 50 18.78 24.10 -18.35
C ILE A 50 19.33 23.22 -19.46
N THR A 51 20.37 22.43 -19.15
CA THR A 51 20.97 21.45 -20.02
C THR A 51 20.60 20.03 -19.56
N LYS A 52 20.89 19.04 -20.41
CA LYS A 52 20.69 17.62 -20.05
C LYS A 52 21.50 17.20 -18.81
N SER A 53 22.71 17.74 -18.63
CA SER A 53 23.59 17.44 -17.50
C SER A 53 23.06 17.98 -16.17
N ASP A 54 22.17 18.95 -16.19
CA ASP A 54 21.58 19.56 -15.01
C ASP A 54 20.41 18.74 -14.44
N LEU A 55 19.93 17.76 -15.22
CA LEU A 55 18.80 16.92 -14.83
C LEU A 55 19.26 15.78 -13.95
N ARG A 56 18.73 15.70 -12.74
CA ARG A 56 18.92 14.58 -11.82
C ARG A 56 17.62 13.79 -11.69
N PHE A 57 17.71 12.46 -11.70
CA PHE A 57 16.55 11.58 -11.60
C PHE A 57 16.70 10.66 -10.41
N ILE A 58 15.63 10.47 -9.64
CA ILE A 58 15.60 9.54 -8.52
C ILE A 58 14.35 8.66 -8.55
N ASN A 59 14.51 7.36 -8.28
CA ASN A 59 13.36 6.51 -7.96
C ASN A 59 12.87 6.86 -6.57
N GLN A 60 11.57 6.91 -6.39
CA GLN A 60 10.94 7.13 -5.07
C GLN A 60 9.72 6.23 -4.90
N GLY A 61 9.01 6.39 -3.78
CA GLY A 61 7.77 5.67 -3.50
C GLY A 61 7.96 4.17 -3.31
N SER A 62 6.88 3.43 -3.51
CA SER A 62 6.82 1.99 -3.22
C SER A 62 7.79 1.14 -4.03
N TYR A 63 8.11 1.56 -5.25
CA TYR A 63 9.07 0.90 -6.12
C TYR A 63 10.49 0.96 -5.54
N LYS A 64 10.93 2.14 -5.09
CA LYS A 64 12.28 2.32 -4.50
C LYS A 64 12.46 1.49 -3.24
N ILE A 65 11.44 1.43 -2.39
CA ILE A 65 11.51 0.74 -1.09
C ILE A 65 11.09 -0.74 -1.17
N GLY A 66 10.76 -1.24 -2.37
CA GLY A 66 10.44 -2.66 -2.60
C GLY A 66 9.10 -3.11 -1.99
N THR A 67 8.11 -2.21 -1.88
CA THR A 67 6.78 -2.54 -1.34
C THR A 67 5.66 -2.34 -2.35
N THR A 68 5.97 -2.34 -3.65
CA THR A 68 4.98 -2.27 -4.71
C THR A 68 4.19 -3.57 -4.77
N ILE A 69 2.87 -3.44 -4.97
CA ILE A 69 1.95 -4.56 -5.16
C ILE A 69 1.22 -4.42 -6.49
N ALA A 70 0.82 -5.57 -7.05
CA ALA A 70 -0.04 -5.60 -8.22
C ALA A 70 -1.39 -4.94 -7.91
N SER A 71 -1.90 -4.17 -8.87
CA SER A 71 -3.18 -3.48 -8.75
C SER A 71 -4.01 -3.68 -10.02
N LYS A 72 -5.34 -3.78 -9.87
CA LYS A 72 -6.27 -3.79 -11.01
C LYS A 72 -6.23 -2.48 -11.80
N SER A 73 -5.89 -1.37 -11.14
CA SER A 73 -5.71 -0.05 -11.76
C SER A 73 -4.32 0.16 -12.39
N GLY A 74 -3.54 -0.91 -12.56
CA GLY A 74 -2.20 -0.82 -13.09
C GLY A 74 -1.12 -0.70 -12.01
N MET A 75 0.12 -0.60 -12.47
CA MET A 75 1.32 -0.46 -11.63
C MET A 75 1.76 0.99 -11.57
N ASP A 76 2.11 1.46 -10.37
CA ASP A 76 2.61 2.82 -10.15
C ASP A 76 4.13 2.82 -9.95
N LEU A 77 4.81 3.69 -10.68
CA LEU A 77 6.23 3.99 -10.49
C LEU A 77 6.42 5.50 -10.35
N ASP A 78 6.95 5.92 -9.21
CA ASP A 78 7.35 7.30 -8.97
C ASP A 78 8.81 7.52 -9.38
N TYR A 79 9.04 8.38 -10.38
CA TYR A 79 10.36 8.69 -10.90
C TYR A 79 10.56 10.20 -10.97
N ALA A 80 11.15 10.76 -9.92
CA ALA A 80 11.30 12.19 -9.78
C ALA A 80 12.33 12.78 -10.74
N VAL A 81 12.05 14.00 -11.17
CA VAL A 81 12.98 14.88 -11.92
C VAL A 81 13.35 16.04 -11.00
N ILE A 82 14.64 16.26 -10.81
CA ILE A 82 15.19 17.37 -10.03
C ILE A 82 15.95 18.27 -10.99
N ILE A 83 15.65 19.57 -10.95
CA ILE A 83 16.22 20.61 -11.82
C ILE A 83 16.77 21.75 -10.96
N PRO A 84 17.91 22.33 -11.34
CA PRO A 84 18.36 23.59 -10.73
C PRO A 84 17.46 24.71 -11.24
N LEU A 85 16.67 25.32 -10.37
CA LEU A 85 15.74 26.37 -10.74
C LEU A 85 15.58 27.37 -9.59
N ASP A 86 15.72 28.65 -9.89
CA ASP A 86 15.36 29.70 -8.94
C ASP A 86 13.85 29.84 -8.87
N ILE A 87 13.27 29.45 -7.74
CA ILE A 87 11.82 29.48 -7.52
C ILE A 87 11.29 30.88 -7.24
N ASP A 88 12.16 31.83 -6.87
CA ASP A 88 11.78 33.22 -6.63
C ASP A 88 11.61 33.98 -7.96
N GLU A 89 12.36 33.56 -9.02
CA GLU A 89 12.20 34.07 -10.38
C GLU A 89 11.11 33.32 -11.15
N HIS A 90 10.83 32.06 -10.76
CA HIS A 90 9.88 31.16 -11.43
C HIS A 90 8.84 30.64 -10.41
N ASP A 91 8.00 31.52 -9.94
CA ASP A 91 7.04 31.27 -8.84
C ASP A 91 5.88 30.33 -9.20
N ASP A 92 5.56 30.19 -10.50
CA ASP A 92 4.51 29.27 -10.97
C ASP A 92 5.08 27.90 -11.39
N PRO A 93 5.00 26.87 -10.52
CA PRO A 93 5.50 25.52 -10.84
C PRO A 93 4.79 24.84 -12.01
N ARG A 94 3.58 25.28 -12.36
CA ARG A 94 2.80 24.68 -13.47
C ARG A 94 3.46 24.90 -14.81
N VAL A 95 4.23 25.97 -14.96
CA VAL A 95 5.00 26.28 -16.19
C VAL A 95 6.03 25.17 -16.45
N ILE A 96 6.78 24.79 -15.42
CA ILE A 96 7.75 23.69 -15.49
C ILE A 96 7.08 22.33 -15.69
N LYS A 97 5.97 22.08 -15.00
CA LYS A 97 5.18 20.84 -15.20
C LYS A 97 4.68 20.74 -16.64
N LYS A 98 4.30 21.85 -17.27
CA LYS A 98 3.89 21.91 -18.68
C LYS A 98 5.06 21.62 -19.61
N ALA A 99 6.26 22.12 -19.33
CA ALA A 99 7.46 21.81 -20.11
C ALA A 99 7.82 20.31 -20.03
N ILE A 100 7.74 19.67 -18.85
CA ILE A 100 7.90 18.22 -18.70
C ILE A 100 6.80 17.46 -19.45
N LYS A 101 5.53 17.88 -19.33
CA LYS A 101 4.42 17.29 -20.09
C LYS A 101 4.71 17.32 -21.61
N ASN A 102 5.13 18.45 -22.14
CA ASN A 102 5.47 18.61 -23.57
C ASN A 102 6.62 17.69 -23.97
N SER A 103 7.62 17.54 -23.14
CA SER A 103 8.78 16.66 -23.38
C SER A 103 8.37 15.18 -23.47
N LEU A 104 7.36 14.79 -22.71
CA LEU A 104 6.81 13.43 -22.67
C LEU A 104 5.72 13.19 -23.73
N LEU A 105 5.17 14.24 -24.32
CA LEU A 105 4.06 14.15 -25.27
C LEU A 105 4.49 13.47 -26.57
N ILE A 106 3.70 12.49 -27.03
CA ILE A 106 3.69 11.97 -28.39
C ILE A 106 2.25 12.05 -28.87
N GLN A 107 1.99 12.94 -29.82
CA GLN A 107 0.65 13.21 -30.30
C GLN A 107 -0.07 11.92 -30.75
N ASN A 108 -1.30 11.75 -30.33
CA ASN A 108 -2.17 10.59 -30.59
C ASN A 108 -1.66 9.23 -30.05
N ILE A 109 -0.53 9.20 -29.33
CA ILE A 109 0.07 7.95 -28.81
C ILE A 109 0.24 8.00 -27.30
N ARG A 110 0.77 9.12 -26.80
CA ARG A 110 1.08 9.30 -25.37
C ARG A 110 0.69 10.70 -24.94
N LEU A 111 -0.34 10.79 -24.12
CA LEU A 111 -0.93 12.04 -23.64
C LEU A 111 -0.69 12.18 -22.12
N PRO A 112 0.44 12.78 -21.70
CA PRO A 112 0.72 12.97 -20.29
C PRO A 112 -0.27 13.93 -19.64
N VAL A 113 -0.61 13.67 -18.37
CA VAL A 113 -1.57 14.46 -17.59
C VAL A 113 -0.85 15.13 -16.41
N ILE A 114 -1.10 16.43 -16.22
CA ILE A 114 -0.61 17.15 -15.04
C ILE A 114 -1.58 16.91 -13.88
N LYS A 115 -1.16 16.08 -12.93
CA LYS A 115 -1.82 15.90 -11.61
C LYS A 115 -1.28 16.94 -10.61
N GLU A 116 -1.86 17.03 -9.43
CA GLU A 116 -1.40 17.97 -8.40
C GLU A 116 0.09 17.81 -8.05
N PRO A 117 0.61 16.60 -7.70
CA PRO A 117 2.01 16.44 -7.29
C PRO A 117 2.97 16.07 -8.43
N CYS A 118 2.50 15.75 -9.65
CA CYS A 118 3.33 15.14 -10.68
C CYS A 118 2.81 15.37 -12.11
N VAL A 119 3.59 14.91 -13.08
CA VAL A 119 3.13 14.64 -14.45
C VAL A 119 3.06 13.13 -14.64
N THR A 120 1.91 12.61 -15.02
CA THR A 120 1.66 11.17 -15.16
C THR A 120 1.63 10.76 -16.63
N VAL A 121 2.33 9.68 -16.95
CA VAL A 121 2.18 8.94 -18.20
C VAL A 121 1.48 7.62 -17.89
N THR A 122 0.32 7.40 -18.53
CA THR A 122 -0.45 6.16 -18.41
C THR A 122 -0.20 5.29 -19.65
N TYR A 123 0.03 4.02 -19.42
CA TYR A 123 0.11 3.00 -20.46
C TYR A 123 -1.13 2.11 -20.40
N HIS A 124 -1.64 1.79 -21.57
CA HIS A 124 -2.82 0.92 -21.72
C HIS A 124 -2.43 -0.35 -22.49
N SER A 125 -3.08 -1.46 -22.16
CA SER A 125 -3.04 -2.70 -22.93
C SER A 125 -4.47 -3.20 -23.09
N TYR A 126 -4.87 -3.47 -24.34
CA TYR A 126 -6.24 -3.88 -24.69
C TYR A 126 -7.34 -2.95 -24.14
N GLY A 127 -7.04 -1.64 -24.00
CA GLY A 127 -7.97 -0.64 -23.49
C GLY A 127 -7.98 -0.47 -21.97
N GLU A 128 -7.32 -1.34 -21.23
CA GLU A 128 -7.19 -1.24 -19.77
C GLU A 128 -5.89 -0.54 -19.36
N GLU A 129 -5.94 0.25 -18.29
CA GLU A 129 -4.75 0.85 -17.70
C GLU A 129 -3.88 -0.21 -17.07
N THR A 130 -2.61 -0.29 -17.48
CA THR A 130 -1.68 -1.33 -17.00
C THR A 130 -0.53 -0.76 -16.21
N MET A 131 -0.23 0.53 -16.38
CA MET A 131 0.96 1.12 -15.78
C MET A 131 0.87 2.64 -15.76
N HIS A 132 1.24 3.22 -14.62
CA HIS A 132 1.44 4.65 -14.46
C HIS A 132 2.90 4.94 -14.12
N ILE A 133 3.48 5.93 -14.79
CA ILE A 133 4.77 6.47 -14.39
C ILE A 133 4.54 7.93 -14.05
N ASP A 134 4.70 8.23 -12.78
CA ASP A 134 4.53 9.55 -12.21
C ASP A 134 5.89 10.25 -12.13
N PHE A 135 5.95 11.47 -12.66
CA PHE A 135 7.10 12.36 -12.58
C PHE A 135 6.80 13.50 -11.61
N PRO A 136 7.06 13.35 -10.30
CA PRO A 136 7.19 14.49 -9.40
C PRO A 136 8.38 15.35 -9.86
N ILE A 137 8.19 16.67 -9.89
CA ILE A 137 9.21 17.60 -10.33
C ILE A 137 9.64 18.44 -9.15
N TYR A 138 10.93 18.45 -8.89
CA TYR A 138 11.53 19.24 -7.80
C TYR A 138 12.46 20.32 -8.38
N ALA A 139 12.29 21.55 -7.91
CA ALA A 139 13.29 22.59 -8.06
C ALA A 139 14.33 22.44 -6.96
N GLU A 140 15.61 22.43 -7.33
CA GLU A 140 16.71 22.57 -6.38
C GLU A 140 17.10 24.06 -6.32
N HIS A 141 16.74 24.71 -5.21
CA HIS A 141 17.00 26.13 -4.93
C HIS A 141 17.64 26.27 -3.56
N ASN A 142 18.78 26.96 -3.48
CA ASN A 142 19.53 27.15 -2.22
C ASN A 142 19.79 25.82 -1.47
N SER A 143 20.24 24.78 -2.20
CA SER A 143 20.51 23.42 -1.67
C SER A 143 19.30 22.78 -0.97
N ARG A 144 18.09 23.12 -1.40
CA ARG A 144 16.83 22.58 -0.89
C ARG A 144 15.96 22.17 -2.06
N LEU A 145 15.12 21.14 -1.83
CA LEU A 145 14.19 20.68 -2.85
C LEU A 145 12.78 21.21 -2.58
N TYR A 146 12.11 21.61 -3.67
CA TYR A 146 10.76 22.13 -3.66
C TYR A 146 9.93 21.40 -4.70
N LEU A 147 8.87 20.71 -4.28
CA LEU A 147 7.94 19.99 -5.15
C LEU A 147 7.02 20.95 -5.88
N ALA A 148 6.93 20.79 -7.19
CA ALA A 148 5.99 21.51 -8.04
C ALA A 148 4.56 21.02 -7.81
N ARG A 149 3.72 21.81 -7.12
CA ARG A 149 2.31 21.53 -6.84
C ARG A 149 1.39 22.33 -7.77
N GLY A 150 0.24 21.74 -8.07
CA GLY A 150 -0.82 22.36 -8.86
C GLY A 150 -1.19 21.56 -10.11
N LYS A 151 -2.50 21.49 -10.40
CA LYS A 151 -3.02 20.96 -11.67
C LYS A 151 -2.90 22.00 -12.78
N GLU A 152 -2.96 21.59 -14.03
CA GLU A 152 -2.72 22.45 -15.21
C GLU A 152 -3.52 23.76 -15.21
N TYR A 153 -4.77 23.71 -14.75
CA TYR A 153 -5.70 24.86 -14.76
C TYR A 153 -6.18 25.24 -13.35
N SER A 154 -5.49 24.75 -12.30
CA SER A 154 -5.86 25.08 -10.93
C SER A 154 -5.42 26.51 -10.58
N GLU A 155 -6.23 27.24 -9.87
CA GLU A 155 -5.84 28.52 -9.26
C GLU A 155 -4.90 28.32 -8.05
N THR A 156 -4.88 27.10 -7.48
CA THR A 156 -4.03 26.74 -6.37
C THR A 156 -2.78 26.02 -6.86
N TYR A 157 -1.63 26.63 -6.66
CA TYR A 157 -0.33 26.07 -6.99
C TYR A 157 0.74 26.63 -6.04
N SER A 158 1.83 25.90 -5.88
CA SER A 158 2.94 26.34 -5.03
C SER A 158 4.18 25.48 -5.26
N TRP A 159 5.33 26.02 -4.91
CA TRP A 159 6.53 25.26 -4.61
C TRP A 159 6.48 24.85 -3.14
N GLU A 160 6.36 23.54 -2.88
CA GLU A 160 6.30 23.00 -1.53
C GLU A 160 7.64 22.39 -1.15
N ARG A 161 8.24 22.84 -0.06
CA ARG A 161 9.49 22.26 0.43
C ARG A 161 9.32 20.77 0.70
N ALA A 162 10.26 19.94 0.25
CA ALA A 162 10.17 18.49 0.35
C ALA A 162 11.56 17.85 0.50
N ASP A 163 11.58 16.63 1.01
CA ASP A 163 12.78 15.81 1.13
C ASP A 163 12.48 14.37 0.67
N PRO A 164 12.40 14.14 -0.65
CA PRO A 164 12.10 12.81 -1.19
C PRO A 164 13.22 11.79 -0.96
N GLU A 165 14.47 12.23 -0.90
CA GLU A 165 15.63 11.37 -0.65
C GLU A 165 15.65 10.93 0.81
N GLY A 166 15.50 11.87 1.75
CA GLY A 166 15.38 11.55 3.17
C GLY A 166 14.19 10.63 3.50
N LEU A 167 13.06 10.76 2.76
CA LEU A 167 11.93 9.84 2.92
C LEU A 167 12.27 8.42 2.44
N ASN A 168 12.99 8.30 1.32
CA ASN A 168 13.48 7.01 0.86
C ASN A 168 14.42 6.38 1.90
N ASP A 169 15.38 7.15 2.41
CA ASP A 169 16.37 6.70 3.39
C ASP A 169 15.70 6.27 4.69
N TYR A 170 14.72 7.02 5.17
CA TYR A 170 13.91 6.63 6.33
C TYR A 170 13.28 5.24 6.15
N PHE A 171 12.66 4.97 5.02
CA PHE A 171 12.04 3.66 4.79
C PHE A 171 13.08 2.55 4.61
N LEU A 172 14.18 2.82 3.89
CA LEU A 172 15.24 1.84 3.70
C LEU A 172 15.85 1.44 5.05
N ASP A 173 16.09 2.39 5.95
CA ASP A 173 16.54 2.14 7.33
C ASP A 173 15.52 1.27 8.10
N LYS A 174 14.23 1.62 8.04
CA LYS A 174 13.18 0.85 8.72
C LYS A 174 13.06 -0.59 8.23
N PHE A 175 13.35 -0.83 6.96
CA PHE A 175 13.27 -2.15 6.33
C PHE A 175 14.57 -2.96 6.38
N ASP A 176 15.68 -2.37 6.81
CA ASP A 176 16.96 -3.06 6.87
C ASP A 176 16.88 -4.27 7.82
N GLY A 177 17.21 -5.46 7.29
CA GLY A 177 17.11 -6.72 8.03
C GLY A 177 15.68 -7.17 8.39
N LYS A 178 14.61 -6.48 7.93
CA LYS A 178 13.21 -6.74 8.32
C LYS A 178 12.33 -7.13 7.14
N ASP A 179 12.58 -8.28 6.54
CA ASP A 179 11.78 -8.76 5.42
C ASP A 179 10.31 -9.02 5.78
N GLN A 180 10.03 -9.44 7.03
CA GLN A 180 8.66 -9.56 7.52
C GLN A 180 7.93 -8.21 7.48
N LEU A 181 8.55 -7.11 7.92
CA LEU A 181 7.93 -5.79 7.86
C LEU A 181 7.57 -5.39 6.42
N LYS A 182 8.43 -5.67 5.43
CA LYS A 182 8.11 -5.41 4.01
C LYS A 182 6.87 -6.18 3.56
N ARG A 183 6.71 -7.44 3.99
CA ARG A 183 5.51 -8.24 3.70
C ARG A 183 4.28 -7.65 4.37
N ILE A 184 4.37 -7.31 5.66
CA ILE A 184 3.26 -6.68 6.41
C ILE A 184 2.79 -5.38 5.74
N VAL A 185 3.71 -4.54 5.28
CA VAL A 185 3.35 -3.31 4.52
C VAL A 185 2.59 -3.66 3.23
N ARG A 186 3.02 -4.69 2.47
CA ARG A 186 2.30 -5.12 1.27
C ARG A 186 0.89 -5.65 1.60
N TYR A 187 0.74 -6.41 2.69
CA TYR A 187 -0.57 -6.91 3.14
C TYR A 187 -1.52 -5.77 3.55
N ILE A 188 -1.03 -4.76 4.28
CA ILE A 188 -1.81 -3.58 4.64
C ILE A 188 -2.21 -2.78 3.39
N LYS A 189 -1.32 -2.62 2.42
CA LYS A 189 -1.65 -2.00 1.12
C LYS A 189 -2.70 -2.79 0.35
N LYS A 190 -2.61 -4.13 0.36
CA LYS A 190 -3.60 -4.99 -0.30
C LYS A 190 -4.95 -4.93 0.39
N TRP A 191 -4.98 -4.94 1.73
CA TRP A 191 -6.19 -4.67 2.51
C TRP A 191 -6.84 -3.34 2.11
N LYS A 192 -6.05 -2.26 2.05
CA LYS A 192 -6.54 -0.95 1.59
C LYS A 192 -7.13 -1.05 0.19
N GLN A 193 -6.40 -1.63 -0.75
CA GLN A 193 -6.84 -1.78 -2.13
C GLN A 193 -8.21 -2.47 -2.21
N ASN A 194 -8.38 -3.60 -1.52
CA ASN A 194 -9.63 -4.36 -1.52
C ASN A 194 -10.78 -3.60 -0.84
N LYS A 195 -10.52 -2.92 0.28
CA LYS A 195 -11.57 -2.22 1.04
C LYS A 195 -12.02 -0.91 0.39
N TYR A 196 -11.21 -0.33 -0.49
CA TYR A 196 -11.48 0.96 -1.14
C TYR A 196 -11.57 0.84 -2.67
N GLU A 197 -11.69 -0.38 -3.21
CA GLU A 197 -11.77 -0.65 -4.66
C GLU A 197 -12.86 0.18 -5.35
N ASN A 198 -14.02 0.32 -4.72
CA ASN A 198 -15.18 1.03 -5.26
C ASN A 198 -15.29 2.48 -4.79
N SER A 199 -14.27 3.01 -4.10
CA SER A 199 -14.30 4.41 -3.67
C SER A 199 -13.99 5.34 -4.84
N THR A 200 -14.91 6.23 -5.14
CA THR A 200 -14.75 7.26 -6.19
C THR A 200 -14.15 8.55 -5.65
N ASN A 201 -14.09 8.71 -4.32
CA ASN A 201 -13.52 9.88 -3.66
C ASN A 201 -12.12 9.55 -3.12
N SER A 202 -11.08 10.12 -3.73
CA SER A 202 -9.70 9.93 -3.30
C SER A 202 -9.41 10.45 -1.88
N HIS A 203 -10.21 11.38 -1.36
CA HIS A 203 -10.05 11.90 0.00
C HIS A 203 -10.59 10.94 1.07
N GLU A 204 -11.43 9.96 0.69
CA GLU A 204 -11.87 8.88 1.58
C GLU A 204 -10.80 7.80 1.75
N VAL A 205 -9.91 7.64 0.75
CA VAL A 205 -8.94 6.55 0.71
C VAL A 205 -7.67 6.93 1.48
N PRO A 206 -7.28 6.17 2.52
CA PRO A 206 -6.05 6.45 3.24
C PRO A 206 -4.83 6.36 2.31
N PRO A 207 -3.95 7.38 2.29
CA PRO A 207 -2.77 7.38 1.44
C PRO A 207 -1.80 6.26 1.82
N SER A 208 -1.26 5.58 0.79
CA SER A 208 -0.35 4.43 1.01
C SER A 208 0.91 4.80 1.78
N VAL A 209 1.41 6.03 1.60
CA VAL A 209 2.57 6.52 2.37
C VAL A 209 2.26 6.58 3.86
N GLY A 210 1.09 7.08 4.25
CA GLY A 210 0.66 7.12 5.65
C GLY A 210 0.52 5.73 6.27
N LEU A 211 -0.10 4.79 5.54
CA LEU A 211 -0.18 3.40 5.99
C LEU A 211 1.19 2.75 6.13
N THR A 212 2.14 3.07 5.24
CA THR A 212 3.52 2.57 5.32
C THR A 212 4.25 3.13 6.54
N ILE A 213 4.12 4.44 6.80
CA ILE A 213 4.71 5.09 7.99
C ILE A 213 4.12 4.48 9.26
N LEU A 214 2.79 4.38 9.35
CA LEU A 214 2.12 3.78 10.52
C LEU A 214 2.55 2.33 10.74
N ALA A 215 2.68 1.53 9.68
CA ALA A 215 3.17 0.16 9.77
C ALA A 215 4.61 0.12 10.30
N CYS A 216 5.51 0.97 9.77
CA CYS A 216 6.90 1.04 10.23
C CYS A 216 7.01 1.48 11.71
N GLN A 217 6.15 2.40 12.15
CA GLN A 217 6.16 2.92 13.52
C GLN A 217 5.53 1.98 14.55
N ASN A 218 4.62 1.10 14.12
CA ASN A 218 3.84 0.22 14.98
C ASN A 218 4.07 -1.27 14.69
N TYR A 219 5.15 -1.59 13.96
CA TYR A 219 5.49 -2.95 13.59
C TYR A 219 5.68 -3.84 14.81
N SER A 220 5.00 -4.98 14.80
CA SER A 220 5.15 -6.04 15.79
C SER A 220 5.84 -7.23 15.12
N GLU A 221 7.08 -7.48 15.51
CA GLU A 221 7.91 -8.54 14.95
C GLU A 221 7.57 -9.89 15.55
N PHE A 222 7.37 -10.90 14.69
CA PHE A 222 7.13 -12.29 15.07
C PHE A 222 7.97 -13.21 14.19
N THR A 223 9.26 -13.32 14.51
CA THR A 223 10.25 -14.09 13.74
C THR A 223 10.88 -15.23 14.55
N TRP A 224 10.66 -15.24 15.87
CA TRP A 224 11.24 -16.26 16.75
C TRP A 224 10.65 -17.64 16.49
N GLY A 225 11.50 -18.61 16.16
CA GLY A 225 11.09 -19.96 15.76
C GLY A 225 10.46 -20.03 14.36
N GLY A 226 10.75 -19.06 13.50
CA GLY A 226 10.22 -18.87 12.16
C GLY A 226 9.17 -17.77 12.09
N ASP A 227 9.00 -17.19 10.90
CA ASP A 227 8.07 -16.09 10.66
C ASP A 227 6.63 -16.48 10.98
N ASP A 228 5.89 -15.55 11.60
CA ASP A 228 4.46 -15.62 11.88
C ASP A 228 3.79 -14.33 11.37
N ASP A 229 3.49 -14.33 10.07
CA ASP A 229 2.93 -13.15 9.39
C ASP A 229 1.49 -12.86 9.84
N LEU A 230 0.72 -13.88 10.27
CA LEU A 230 -0.62 -13.68 10.82
C LEU A 230 -0.56 -12.86 12.12
N SER A 231 0.28 -13.28 13.07
CA SER A 231 0.45 -12.57 14.33
C SER A 231 1.02 -11.17 14.10
N SER A 232 2.05 -11.05 13.27
CA SER A 232 2.66 -9.76 12.94
C SER A 232 1.65 -8.78 12.32
N LEU A 233 0.84 -9.24 11.35
CA LEU A 233 -0.18 -8.43 10.71
C LEU A 233 -1.26 -7.99 11.72
N TYR A 234 -1.76 -8.94 12.52
CA TYR A 234 -2.77 -8.64 13.54
C TYR A 234 -2.27 -7.57 14.53
N TYR A 235 -1.12 -7.80 15.17
CA TYR A 235 -0.63 -6.88 16.20
C TYR A 235 -0.20 -5.53 15.62
N THR A 236 0.34 -5.48 14.40
CA THR A 236 0.66 -4.22 13.73
C THR A 236 -0.61 -3.43 13.41
N MET A 237 -1.64 -4.06 12.83
CA MET A 237 -2.91 -3.37 12.53
C MET A 237 -3.65 -2.98 13.81
N LYS A 238 -3.59 -3.81 14.86
CA LYS A 238 -4.17 -3.49 16.17
C LYS A 238 -3.48 -2.28 16.81
N ALA A 239 -2.15 -2.22 16.77
CA ALA A 239 -1.41 -1.06 17.27
C ALA A 239 -1.73 0.24 16.50
N ILE A 240 -2.01 0.14 15.19
CA ILE A 240 -2.51 1.28 14.40
C ILE A 240 -3.93 1.65 14.81
N GLU A 241 -4.83 0.68 15.02
CA GLU A 241 -6.19 0.91 15.51
C GLU A 241 -6.16 1.66 16.85
N ASP A 242 -5.27 1.27 17.77
CA ASP A 242 -5.13 1.86 19.09
C ASP A 242 -4.62 3.32 19.08
N LYS A 243 -4.10 3.80 17.94
CA LYS A 243 -3.72 5.22 17.75
C LYS A 243 -4.90 6.12 17.44
N PHE A 244 -6.06 5.57 17.11
CA PHE A 244 -7.22 6.39 16.84
C PHE A 244 -7.82 6.99 18.11
N PHE A 245 -8.13 8.27 18.05
CA PHE A 245 -9.04 8.91 18.99
C PHE A 245 -10.46 8.71 18.49
N VAL A 246 -11.29 8.00 19.27
CA VAL A 246 -12.66 7.64 18.88
C VAL A 246 -13.63 8.16 19.94
N TRP A 247 -14.62 8.95 19.49
CA TRP A 247 -15.73 9.40 20.32
C TRP A 247 -17.00 8.66 19.96
N LYS A 248 -17.71 8.21 21.00
CA LYS A 248 -18.98 7.48 20.87
C LYS A 248 -20.09 8.22 21.60
N ASP A 249 -21.30 8.13 21.06
CA ASP A 249 -22.50 8.60 21.74
C ASP A 249 -22.91 7.68 22.92
N ALA A 250 -23.98 8.04 23.62
CA ALA A 250 -24.50 7.25 24.74
C ALA A 250 -25.00 5.84 24.32
N ASN A 251 -25.29 5.65 23.04
CA ASN A 251 -25.69 4.35 22.45
C ASN A 251 -24.51 3.52 21.94
N GLY A 252 -23.30 4.05 22.05
CA GLY A 252 -22.08 3.38 21.55
C GLY A 252 -21.77 3.61 20.07
N ASN A 253 -22.54 4.45 19.35
CA ASN A 253 -22.26 4.79 17.95
C ASN A 253 -21.06 5.71 17.85
N ILE A 254 -20.20 5.49 16.86
CA ILE A 254 -19.04 6.35 16.61
C ILE A 254 -19.49 7.64 15.97
N ILE A 255 -19.28 8.75 16.64
CA ILE A 255 -19.61 10.10 16.17
C ILE A 255 -18.37 10.83 15.61
N SER A 256 -17.17 10.41 16.02
CA SER A 256 -15.91 10.95 15.53
C SER A 256 -14.80 9.91 15.65
N ALA A 257 -13.92 9.89 14.66
CA ALA A 257 -12.67 9.15 14.70
C ALA A 257 -11.57 10.01 14.08
N SER A 258 -10.35 9.95 14.63
CA SER A 258 -9.20 10.67 14.07
C SER A 258 -7.90 9.96 14.37
N ILE A 259 -6.98 10.05 13.44
CA ILE A 259 -5.57 9.65 13.58
C ILE A 259 -4.72 10.68 12.84
N THR A 260 -3.52 10.94 13.32
CA THR A 260 -2.51 11.76 12.66
C THR A 260 -1.30 10.92 12.29
N CYS A 261 -0.65 11.24 11.21
CA CYS A 261 0.58 10.62 10.79
C CYS A 261 1.43 11.64 10.02
N ASP A 262 2.40 12.21 10.69
CA ASP A 262 3.30 13.17 10.07
C ASP A 262 4.36 12.47 9.23
N LEU A 263 4.74 13.11 8.10
CA LEU A 263 5.93 12.70 7.36
C LEU A 263 7.15 12.72 8.29
N PRO A 264 8.01 11.70 8.25
CA PRO A 264 9.22 11.65 9.09
C PRO A 264 10.33 12.61 8.64
N VAL A 265 10.09 13.33 7.54
CA VAL A 265 10.99 14.28 6.90
C VAL A 265 10.22 15.56 6.55
N ILE A 266 10.94 16.59 6.13
CA ILE A 266 10.31 17.82 5.63
C ILE A 266 9.29 17.50 4.51
N PRO A 267 8.08 18.12 4.60
CA PRO A 267 7.65 19.22 5.45
C PRO A 267 7.10 18.83 6.84
N TYR A 268 7.22 17.59 7.28
CA TYR A 268 6.66 17.05 8.54
C TYR A 268 5.13 17.21 8.64
N SER A 269 4.46 17.31 7.51
CA SER A 269 3.01 17.49 7.45
C SER A 269 2.26 16.19 7.65
N ASP A 270 1.06 16.28 8.23
CA ASP A 270 0.18 15.14 8.36
C ASP A 270 -0.31 14.63 7.00
N VAL A 271 -0.02 13.36 6.71
CA VAL A 271 -0.37 12.73 5.42
C VAL A 271 -1.85 12.43 5.27
N PHE A 272 -2.62 12.45 6.38
CA PHE A 272 -4.07 12.22 6.36
C PHE A 272 -4.91 13.52 6.28
N TYR A 273 -4.27 14.68 6.06
CA TYR A 273 -4.97 15.97 6.08
C TYR A 273 -6.20 16.03 5.15
N LYS A 274 -6.13 15.43 3.95
CA LYS A 274 -7.26 15.38 3.00
C LYS A 274 -8.43 14.54 3.49
N MET A 275 -8.17 13.52 4.30
CA MET A 275 -9.22 12.69 4.87
C MET A 275 -10.08 13.44 5.90
N ARG A 276 -9.61 14.60 6.38
CA ARG A 276 -10.36 15.45 7.34
C ARG A 276 -11.39 16.36 6.68
N ASP A 277 -11.44 16.40 5.36
CA ASP A 277 -12.49 17.17 4.64
C ASP A 277 -13.90 16.71 5.01
N SER A 278 -14.03 15.46 5.49
CA SER A 278 -15.27 14.92 6.05
C SER A 278 -14.99 14.00 7.24
N SER A 279 -15.74 14.19 8.33
CA SER A 279 -15.66 13.29 9.50
C SER A 279 -15.98 11.84 9.14
N SER A 280 -16.83 11.61 8.12
CA SER A 280 -17.18 10.26 7.65
C SER A 280 -15.98 9.48 7.10
N HIS A 281 -14.98 10.15 6.49
CA HIS A 281 -13.81 9.48 5.92
C HIS A 281 -12.97 8.78 7.01
N MET A 282 -12.71 9.50 8.11
CA MET A 282 -11.96 8.95 9.24
C MET A 282 -12.74 7.88 9.99
N ILE A 283 -14.05 8.04 10.14
CA ILE A 283 -14.94 7.02 10.74
C ILE A 283 -14.92 5.76 9.85
N THR A 284 -15.02 5.91 8.54
CA THR A 284 -14.94 4.80 7.58
C THR A 284 -13.59 4.08 7.68
N PHE A 285 -12.50 4.83 7.76
CA PHE A 285 -11.16 4.24 7.92
C PHE A 285 -11.05 3.44 9.21
N TYR A 286 -11.46 4.03 10.34
CA TYR A 286 -11.46 3.33 11.63
C TYR A 286 -12.31 2.05 11.59
N ASN A 287 -13.54 2.12 11.09
CA ASN A 287 -14.45 0.97 11.05
C ASN A 287 -13.90 -0.17 10.17
N ARG A 288 -13.33 0.15 9.00
CA ARG A 288 -12.71 -0.84 8.12
C ARG A 288 -11.48 -1.48 8.74
N LEU A 289 -10.66 -0.69 9.45
CA LEU A 289 -9.50 -1.18 10.18
C LEU A 289 -9.91 -2.07 11.36
N SER A 290 -10.86 -1.63 12.16
CA SER A 290 -11.38 -2.37 13.30
C SER A 290 -12.00 -3.71 12.89
N SER A 291 -12.76 -3.73 11.78
CA SER A 291 -13.27 -4.98 11.21
C SER A 291 -12.14 -5.93 10.80
N ALA A 292 -11.09 -5.41 10.14
CA ALA A 292 -9.95 -6.24 9.75
C ALA A 292 -9.21 -6.81 10.97
N VAL A 293 -9.01 -6.01 12.02
CA VAL A 293 -8.40 -6.44 13.28
C VAL A 293 -9.25 -7.54 13.93
N ALA A 294 -10.58 -7.42 13.91
CA ALA A 294 -11.48 -8.44 14.46
C ALA A 294 -11.39 -9.76 13.67
N ASP A 295 -11.41 -9.71 12.31
CA ASP A 295 -11.27 -10.89 11.47
C ASP A 295 -9.90 -11.59 11.67
N LEU A 296 -8.81 -10.83 11.79
CA LEU A 296 -7.47 -11.39 12.06
C LEU A 296 -7.39 -12.02 13.46
N ARG A 297 -8.03 -11.42 14.48
CA ARG A 297 -8.13 -12.01 15.82
C ARG A 297 -8.87 -13.34 15.77
N GLU A 298 -9.99 -13.40 15.05
CA GLU A 298 -10.74 -14.63 14.85
C GLU A 298 -9.86 -15.71 14.21
N ALA A 299 -9.12 -15.36 13.13
CA ALA A 299 -8.19 -16.26 12.46
C ALA A 299 -7.12 -16.83 13.42
N MET A 300 -6.59 -16.01 14.33
CA MET A 300 -5.60 -16.47 15.32
C MET A 300 -6.20 -17.48 16.31
N ASN A 301 -7.47 -17.30 16.71
CA ASN A 301 -8.13 -18.12 17.73
C ASN A 301 -8.69 -19.45 17.18
N LEU A 302 -9.00 -19.52 15.89
CA LEU A 302 -9.52 -20.74 15.26
C LEU A 302 -8.44 -21.84 15.21
N SER A 303 -8.79 -23.07 15.57
CA SER A 303 -7.89 -24.23 15.46
C SER A 303 -7.85 -24.81 14.05
N ASP A 304 -8.92 -24.67 13.27
CA ASP A 304 -9.01 -25.10 11.88
C ASP A 304 -8.35 -24.05 10.96
N GLU A 305 -7.29 -24.47 10.24
CA GLU A 305 -6.54 -23.59 9.36
C GLU A 305 -7.35 -23.13 8.15
N TYR A 306 -8.26 -23.95 7.64
CA TYR A 306 -9.12 -23.57 6.52
C TYR A 306 -10.10 -22.46 6.92
N GLU A 307 -10.75 -22.57 8.09
CA GLU A 307 -11.65 -21.54 8.60
C GLU A 307 -10.86 -20.28 9.02
N ALA A 308 -9.66 -20.41 9.59
CA ALA A 308 -8.76 -19.28 9.85
C ALA A 308 -8.36 -18.54 8.56
N ALA A 309 -8.03 -19.28 7.50
CA ALA A 309 -7.70 -18.68 6.19
C ALA A 309 -8.90 -17.94 5.57
N LYS A 310 -10.13 -18.38 5.78
CA LYS A 310 -11.33 -17.64 5.35
C LYS A 310 -11.45 -16.29 6.04
N CYS A 311 -11.11 -16.20 7.33
CA CYS A 311 -11.07 -14.92 8.03
C CYS A 311 -9.98 -13.99 7.47
N VAL A 312 -8.79 -14.51 7.20
CA VAL A 312 -7.71 -13.74 6.56
C VAL A 312 -8.12 -13.28 5.16
N ARG A 313 -8.79 -14.14 4.37
CA ARG A 313 -9.30 -13.78 3.04
C ARG A 313 -10.31 -12.62 3.07
N LYS A 314 -11.16 -12.50 4.09
CA LYS A 314 -12.03 -11.32 4.26
C LYS A 314 -11.23 -10.01 4.35
N VAL A 315 -10.02 -10.07 4.90
CA VAL A 315 -9.11 -8.92 5.05
C VAL A 315 -8.32 -8.67 3.77
N LEU A 316 -7.65 -9.71 3.24
CA LEU A 316 -6.66 -9.59 2.16
C LEU A 316 -7.26 -9.78 0.76
N GLY A 317 -8.50 -10.27 0.65
CA GLY A 317 -9.20 -10.50 -0.62
C GLY A 317 -9.07 -11.92 -1.15
N ASP A 318 -9.76 -12.18 -2.26
CA ASP A 318 -9.92 -13.55 -2.83
C ASP A 318 -8.61 -14.15 -3.36
N GLU A 319 -7.59 -13.34 -3.61
CA GLU A 319 -6.25 -13.80 -4.01
C GLU A 319 -5.52 -14.52 -2.87
N PHE A 320 -5.95 -14.37 -1.59
CA PHE A 320 -5.38 -15.15 -0.49
C PHE A 320 -5.85 -16.61 -0.61
N THR A 321 -4.93 -17.53 -0.92
CA THR A 321 -5.20 -18.95 -1.15
C THR A 321 -5.66 -19.63 0.13
N LEU A 322 -6.72 -20.44 0.04
CA LEU A 322 -7.16 -21.27 1.16
C LEU A 322 -6.37 -22.59 1.18
N PRO A 323 -5.91 -23.08 2.36
CA PRO A 323 -5.31 -24.40 2.47
C PRO A 323 -6.34 -25.51 2.12
N GLU A 324 -5.85 -26.70 1.85
CA GLU A 324 -6.74 -27.85 1.65
C GLU A 324 -7.59 -28.10 2.91
N LYS A 325 -8.89 -28.32 2.70
CA LYS A 325 -9.78 -28.67 3.80
C LYS A 325 -9.45 -30.06 4.32
N LYS A 326 -8.92 -30.15 5.53
CA LYS A 326 -8.70 -31.47 6.16
C LYS A 326 -10.04 -32.20 6.26
N ALA A 327 -10.13 -33.41 5.70
CA ALA A 327 -11.32 -34.25 5.88
C ALA A 327 -11.56 -34.42 7.38
N ALA A 328 -12.81 -34.19 7.83
CA ALA A 328 -13.17 -34.43 9.21
C ALA A 328 -12.77 -35.86 9.56
N ALA A 329 -11.89 -36.03 10.54
CA ALA A 329 -11.55 -37.36 11.03
C ALA A 329 -12.86 -38.06 11.38
N ALA A 330 -13.18 -39.16 10.67
CA ALA A 330 -14.35 -39.94 10.97
C ALA A 330 -14.25 -40.38 12.44
N VAL A 331 -15.13 -39.82 13.27
CA VAL A 331 -15.27 -40.30 14.65
C VAL A 331 -15.78 -41.74 14.53
N THR A 332 -14.85 -42.67 14.45
CA THR A 332 -15.18 -44.08 14.64
C THR A 332 -15.57 -44.21 16.11
N SER A 333 -16.89 -44.10 16.34
CA SER A 333 -17.47 -44.53 17.59
C SER A 333 -17.27 -46.03 17.70
N ASN A 334 -16.19 -46.45 18.35
CA ASN A 334 -16.04 -47.80 18.83
C ASN A 334 -17.15 -48.04 19.89
N LYS A 335 -18.35 -48.37 19.42
CA LYS A 335 -19.34 -49.02 20.30
C LYS A 335 -18.75 -50.38 20.67
N LYS A 336 -18.15 -50.47 21.82
CA LYS A 336 -17.93 -51.76 22.48
C LYS A 336 -19.31 -52.36 22.77
N GLU A 337 -19.76 -53.29 21.94
CA GLU A 337 -20.88 -54.18 22.30
C GLU A 337 -20.44 -55.09 23.46
N TYR A 338 -20.95 -54.82 24.62
CA TYR A 338 -20.85 -55.75 25.75
C TYR A 338 -21.91 -56.81 25.55
N ASN A 339 -21.53 -58.05 25.08
CA ASN A 339 -22.36 -59.22 25.07
C ASN A 339 -22.49 -59.77 26.50
N PHE A 340 -23.61 -59.50 27.13
CA PHE A 340 -23.99 -60.19 28.35
C PHE A 340 -24.48 -61.59 27.97
N GLY A 341 -23.62 -62.61 28.13
CA GLY A 341 -24.02 -64.02 27.95
C GLY A 341 -25.06 -64.43 28.98
N ASN A 342 -26.27 -64.76 28.52
CA ASN A 342 -27.31 -65.42 29.31
C ASN A 342 -26.85 -66.81 29.72
N LYS A 343 -26.40 -67.01 30.95
CA LYS A 343 -26.33 -68.34 31.57
C LYS A 343 -27.73 -68.73 32.02
N LYS A 344 -28.35 -69.70 31.25
CA LYS A 344 -29.52 -70.46 31.73
C LYS A 344 -29.09 -71.36 32.89
N GLY A 345 -29.53 -71.05 34.10
CA GLY A 345 -29.43 -71.97 35.23
C GLY A 345 -30.47 -73.06 35.10
N THR A 346 -30.03 -74.29 34.99
CA THR A 346 -30.85 -75.50 35.12
C THR A 346 -31.16 -75.70 36.58
N VAL A 347 -32.47 -75.64 36.98
CA VAL A 347 -32.95 -76.05 38.27
C VAL A 347 -33.24 -77.59 38.20
N SER A 348 -32.49 -78.35 38.98
CA SER A 348 -32.74 -79.77 39.18
C SER A 348 -33.62 -79.91 40.46
N THR A 349 -34.84 -80.39 40.25
CA THR A 349 -35.71 -80.88 41.37
C THR A 349 -35.39 -82.29 41.65
N ASN A 350 -34.99 -82.66 42.81
CA ASN A 350 -35.11 -84.00 43.36
C ASN A 350 -36.07 -84.01 44.51
N SER A 351 -37.02 -84.87 44.44
CA SER A 351 -38.02 -85.40 45.29
C SER A 351 -37.81 -85.37 46.77
#